data_ea9810f5c447cbec4a4efef3cdf6d5bf
#
_entry.id   ea9810f5c447cbec4a4efef3cdf6d5bf
#
_cell.length_a   1.000
_cell.length_b   1.000
_cell.length_c   1.000
_cell.angle_alpha   90.00
_cell.angle_beta   90.00
_cell.angle_gamma   90.00
#
_symmetry.space_group_name_H-M   'P 1'
#
loop_
_entity.id
_entity.type
_entity.pdbx_description
1 polymer ?
#
loop_
_entity_poly.entity_id
_entity_poly.type
_entity_poly.pdbx_seq_one_letter_code
_entity_poly.pdbx_strand_id
1 'polypeptide(L)'
;FKYKFSKTSTLKINYRGTTAQPEMADLLDITDDSDPLNIKKGNPGLKPSFTNNFRLFYNTYIPGHQTAVMTFVNWSNTRNAVSNAVTYDETTGGRTTRPENINGNWNTMAALMLNTSIDTVGVWNVNTFTTFNYNNYVGYLYSQDTHVTQKNTTRTTSLSEKLSFGYRKDWLDVSLDGSLNYMRTRNLLQQGSNLDTWQFSYGANLNVYLPWNMSITTDLHENSRRGYDAGANTNELVWNAQVSQSFLKGNALSVSIQFYDILQNMSNFSRTVNAMQRSDTYYNNISSYAMIHVVYRFNLFGGRDAFNKDGRPKHPSDIPRGGFGGRPGMPPYGGFGGGRPPHMF
;
A
#
# COMPACT_ATOMS: atom_id res chain seq x y z
N PHE A 1 0.46 1.46 -27.29
CA PHE A 1 1.56 2.25 -27.87
C PHE A 1 2.81 2.11 -27.00
N LYS A 2 3.97 1.93 -27.64
CA LYS A 2 5.29 1.89 -27.00
C LYS A 2 6.27 2.68 -27.84
N TYR A 3 6.96 3.62 -27.22
CA TYR A 3 7.98 4.42 -27.87
C TYR A 3 9.29 4.36 -27.08
N LYS A 4 10.39 4.14 -27.79
CA LYS A 4 11.74 4.12 -27.20
C LYS A 4 12.47 5.39 -27.63
N PHE A 5 12.73 6.29 -26.68
CA PHE A 5 13.55 7.48 -26.93
C PHE A 5 15.03 7.13 -27.07
N SER A 6 15.46 6.12 -26.30
CA SER A 6 16.82 5.60 -26.32
C SER A 6 16.84 4.12 -25.90
N LYS A 7 18.03 3.52 -25.80
CA LYS A 7 18.20 2.15 -25.28
C LYS A 7 17.72 2.03 -23.81
N THR A 8 17.79 3.12 -23.06
CA THR A 8 17.48 3.17 -21.62
C THR A 8 16.20 3.95 -21.31
N SER A 9 15.54 4.56 -22.28
CA SER A 9 14.36 5.40 -22.08
C SER A 9 13.18 4.90 -22.91
N THR A 10 12.08 4.59 -22.24
CA THR A 10 10.88 4.01 -22.88
C THR A 10 9.60 4.61 -22.29
N LEU A 11 8.68 4.97 -23.19
CA LEU A 11 7.30 5.35 -22.88
C LEU A 11 6.34 4.26 -23.37
N LYS A 12 5.41 3.86 -22.51
CA LYS A 12 4.31 2.94 -22.86
C LYS A 12 2.98 3.59 -22.49
N ILE A 13 2.05 3.55 -23.40
CA ILE A 13 0.67 4.00 -23.19
C ILE A 13 -0.25 2.84 -23.56
N ASN A 14 -1.13 2.48 -22.64
CA ASN A 14 -2.10 1.42 -22.84
C ASN A 14 -3.50 1.92 -22.50
N TYR A 15 -4.45 1.53 -23.35
CA TYR A 15 -5.87 1.67 -23.08
C TYR A 15 -6.49 0.29 -23.03
N ARG A 16 -7.38 0.09 -22.06
CA ARG A 16 -8.18 -1.13 -21.93
C ARG A 16 -9.59 -0.78 -21.50
N GLY A 17 -10.56 -1.14 -22.33
CA GLY A 17 -11.98 -1.16 -21.98
C GLY A 17 -12.38 -2.55 -21.50
N THR A 18 -13.11 -2.63 -20.39
CA THR A 18 -13.65 -3.90 -19.85
C THR A 18 -15.10 -3.72 -19.46
N THR A 19 -15.91 -4.71 -19.82
CA THR A 19 -17.32 -4.80 -19.41
C THR A 19 -17.43 -5.80 -18.28
N ALA A 20 -18.20 -5.47 -17.24
CA ALA A 20 -18.58 -6.39 -16.19
C ALA A 20 -20.10 -6.47 -16.14
N GLN A 21 -20.64 -7.68 -16.11
CA GLN A 21 -22.07 -7.91 -15.94
C GLN A 21 -22.44 -7.82 -14.46
N PRO A 22 -23.67 -7.35 -14.13
CA PRO A 22 -24.20 -7.47 -12.79
C PRO A 22 -24.22 -8.94 -12.34
N GLU A 23 -24.16 -9.16 -11.04
CA GLU A 23 -24.29 -10.51 -10.50
C GLU A 23 -25.71 -11.06 -10.75
N MET A 24 -25.83 -12.36 -10.92
CA MET A 24 -27.14 -13.00 -11.20
C MET A 24 -28.12 -12.71 -10.07
N ALA A 25 -27.66 -12.73 -8.82
CA ALA A 25 -28.48 -12.43 -7.65
C ALA A 25 -29.07 -11.02 -7.69
N ASP A 26 -28.31 -10.05 -8.21
CA ASP A 26 -28.74 -8.66 -8.34
C ASP A 26 -29.80 -8.46 -9.45
N LEU A 27 -29.80 -9.34 -10.44
CA LEU A 27 -30.75 -9.29 -11.59
C LEU A 27 -32.08 -10.00 -11.33
N LEU A 28 -32.17 -10.87 -10.36
CA LEU A 28 -33.37 -11.58 -10.03
C LEU A 28 -34.39 -10.63 -9.39
N ASP A 29 -35.64 -10.64 -9.86
CA ASP A 29 -36.76 -9.90 -9.26
C ASP A 29 -37.28 -10.66 -8.01
N ILE A 30 -36.37 -10.89 -7.08
CA ILE A 30 -36.64 -11.58 -5.82
C ILE A 30 -36.41 -10.64 -4.68
N THR A 31 -37.29 -10.67 -3.70
CA THR A 31 -37.12 -10.02 -2.40
C THR A 31 -36.71 -11.09 -1.40
N ASP A 32 -35.54 -10.92 -0.82
CA ASP A 32 -35.09 -11.71 0.33
C ASP A 32 -35.47 -10.92 1.59
N ASP A 33 -36.49 -11.40 2.28
CA ASP A 33 -37.04 -10.87 3.54
C ASP A 33 -36.84 -11.85 4.70
N SER A 34 -35.94 -12.80 4.56
CA SER A 34 -35.57 -13.75 5.61
C SER A 34 -35.11 -13.06 6.89
N ASP A 35 -34.51 -11.89 6.76
CA ASP A 35 -34.26 -10.92 7.85
C ASP A 35 -35.12 -9.66 7.60
N PRO A 36 -36.26 -9.49 8.31
CA PRO A 36 -37.15 -8.35 8.12
C PRO A 36 -36.51 -6.97 8.37
N LEU A 37 -35.40 -6.93 9.09
CA LEU A 37 -34.66 -5.70 9.34
C LEU A 37 -33.62 -5.41 8.25
N ASN A 38 -33.32 -6.38 7.36
CA ASN A 38 -32.31 -6.27 6.31
C ASN A 38 -32.79 -6.88 4.98
N ILE A 39 -33.84 -6.32 4.43
CA ILE A 39 -34.45 -6.79 3.17
C ILE A 39 -33.52 -6.50 1.99
N LYS A 40 -33.33 -7.46 1.11
CA LYS A 40 -32.60 -7.29 -0.15
C LYS A 40 -33.55 -7.49 -1.32
N LYS A 41 -33.50 -6.56 -2.29
CA LYS A 41 -34.28 -6.64 -3.53
C LYS A 41 -33.34 -6.65 -4.72
N GLY A 42 -33.58 -7.54 -5.68
CA GLY A 42 -32.90 -7.48 -6.95
C GLY A 42 -33.44 -6.37 -7.88
N ASN A 43 -32.73 -6.16 -8.98
CA ASN A 43 -33.09 -5.18 -10.00
C ASN A 43 -32.83 -5.73 -11.40
N PRO A 44 -33.85 -6.28 -12.08
CA PRO A 44 -33.73 -6.78 -13.46
C PRO A 44 -33.32 -5.70 -14.47
N GLY A 45 -33.50 -4.43 -14.14
CA GLY A 45 -33.16 -3.30 -15.00
C GLY A 45 -31.68 -2.90 -14.99
N LEU A 46 -30.82 -3.63 -14.27
CA LEU A 46 -29.39 -3.34 -14.22
C LEU A 46 -28.72 -3.52 -15.59
N LYS A 47 -27.90 -2.54 -15.94
CA LYS A 47 -27.08 -2.56 -17.15
C LYS A 47 -25.65 -2.97 -16.80
N PRO A 48 -24.94 -3.65 -17.73
CA PRO A 48 -23.53 -3.93 -17.57
C PRO A 48 -22.73 -2.66 -17.33
N SER A 49 -21.75 -2.75 -16.47
CA SER A 49 -20.79 -1.67 -16.26
C SER A 49 -19.69 -1.72 -17.32
N PHE A 50 -19.17 -0.55 -17.67
CA PHE A 50 -18.05 -0.43 -18.59
C PHE A 50 -16.95 0.43 -17.96
N THR A 51 -15.76 -0.14 -17.83
CA THR A 51 -14.60 0.53 -17.25
C THR A 51 -13.57 0.85 -18.33
N ASN A 52 -13.29 2.13 -18.50
CA ASN A 52 -12.17 2.65 -19.28
C ASN A 52 -10.94 2.73 -18.38
N ASN A 53 -9.81 2.23 -18.84
CA ASN A 53 -8.56 2.22 -18.10
C ASN A 53 -7.44 2.71 -19.02
N PHE A 54 -6.85 3.86 -18.69
CA PHE A 54 -5.70 4.44 -19.37
C PHE A 54 -4.48 4.32 -18.46
N ARG A 55 -3.40 3.77 -19.00
CA ARG A 55 -2.14 3.60 -18.28
C ARG A 55 -1.01 4.20 -19.08
N LEU A 56 -0.25 5.07 -18.43
CA LEU A 56 1.01 5.60 -18.92
C LEU A 56 2.12 5.08 -18.02
N PHE A 57 3.18 4.62 -18.64
CA PHE A 57 4.40 4.21 -17.97
C PHE A 57 5.59 4.79 -18.69
N TYR A 58 6.44 5.51 -17.99
CA TYR A 58 7.69 6.02 -18.46
C TYR A 58 8.82 5.56 -17.57
N ASN A 59 9.90 5.10 -18.17
CA ASN A 59 11.13 4.81 -17.45
C ASN A 59 12.34 5.30 -18.22
N THR A 60 13.33 5.78 -17.50
CA THR A 60 14.64 6.13 -18.04
C THR A 60 15.75 5.79 -17.04
N TYR A 61 16.94 5.51 -17.58
CA TYR A 61 18.14 5.30 -16.80
C TYR A 61 19.29 6.11 -17.39
N ILE A 62 19.97 6.87 -16.53
CA ILE A 62 21.11 7.73 -16.88
C ILE A 62 22.35 7.14 -16.19
N PRO A 63 23.32 6.58 -16.96
CA PRO A 63 24.41 5.82 -16.37
C PRO A 63 25.38 6.65 -15.50
N GLY A 64 25.61 7.93 -15.82
CA GLY A 64 26.65 8.75 -15.17
C GLY A 64 26.54 8.82 -13.65
N HIS A 65 25.31 9.02 -13.13
CA HIS A 65 25.00 9.02 -11.70
C HIS A 65 24.10 7.86 -11.30
N GLN A 66 24.05 6.79 -12.10
CA GLN A 66 23.17 5.64 -11.86
C GLN A 66 21.70 6.04 -11.60
N THR A 67 21.27 7.15 -12.26
CA THR A 67 19.95 7.72 -12.01
C THR A 67 18.88 6.92 -12.75
N ALA A 68 17.91 6.41 -12.02
CA ALA A 68 16.72 5.77 -12.56
C ALA A 68 15.49 6.61 -12.23
N VAL A 69 14.72 6.96 -13.26
CA VAL A 69 13.42 7.63 -13.12
C VAL A 69 12.35 6.71 -13.67
N MET A 70 11.29 6.52 -12.90
CA MET A 70 10.12 5.76 -13.30
C MET A 70 8.86 6.55 -12.97
N THR A 71 7.98 6.69 -13.94
CA THR A 71 6.69 7.35 -13.76
C THR A 71 5.57 6.43 -14.21
N PHE A 72 4.55 6.37 -13.42
CA PHE A 72 3.34 5.61 -13.72
C PHE A 72 2.13 6.51 -13.50
N VAL A 73 1.20 6.52 -14.46
CA VAL A 73 -0.11 7.18 -14.33
C VAL A 73 -1.18 6.18 -14.76
N ASN A 74 -2.17 6.01 -13.93
CA ASN A 74 -3.37 5.23 -14.23
C ASN A 74 -4.59 6.10 -14.02
N TRP A 75 -5.46 6.17 -15.02
CA TRP A 75 -6.78 6.78 -14.90
C TRP A 75 -7.83 5.74 -15.25
N SER A 76 -8.85 5.64 -14.41
CA SER A 76 -9.95 4.70 -14.57
C SER A 76 -11.29 5.40 -14.39
N ASN A 77 -12.23 5.13 -15.27
CA ASN A 77 -13.59 5.64 -15.19
C ASN A 77 -14.58 4.49 -15.45
N THR A 78 -15.56 4.32 -14.56
CA THR A 78 -16.57 3.29 -14.69
C THR A 78 -17.94 3.93 -14.97
N ARG A 79 -18.52 3.57 -16.11
CA ARG A 79 -19.91 3.89 -16.47
C ARG A 79 -20.83 2.78 -16.01
N ASN A 80 -22.04 3.13 -15.61
CA ASN A 80 -23.06 2.20 -15.11
C ASN A 80 -22.51 1.29 -13.98
N ALA A 81 -21.67 1.82 -13.09
CA ALA A 81 -21.26 1.07 -11.91
C ALA A 81 -22.50 0.64 -11.12
N VAL A 82 -22.49 -0.57 -10.58
CA VAL A 82 -23.55 -1.04 -9.68
C VAL A 82 -23.25 -0.54 -8.27
N SER A 83 -24.23 0.08 -7.65
CA SER A 83 -24.14 0.59 -6.28
C SER A 83 -25.44 0.30 -5.54
N ASN A 84 -25.35 -0.05 -4.27
CA ASN A 84 -26.51 -0.33 -3.45
C ASN A 84 -27.19 0.97 -3.02
N ALA A 85 -28.47 1.13 -3.37
CA ALA A 85 -29.37 2.12 -2.82
C ALA A 85 -30.05 1.52 -1.59
N VAL A 86 -29.97 2.24 -0.46
CA VAL A 86 -30.56 1.81 0.82
C VAL A 86 -31.67 2.75 1.17
N THR A 87 -32.84 2.21 1.51
CA THR A 87 -33.97 2.93 2.09
C THR A 87 -34.28 2.36 3.48
N TYR A 88 -34.71 3.21 4.39
CA TYR A 88 -35.10 2.79 5.74
C TYR A 88 -36.59 2.94 5.93
N ASP A 89 -37.19 1.98 6.59
CA ASP A 89 -38.55 2.06 7.11
C ASP A 89 -38.50 2.59 8.53
N GLU A 90 -39.04 3.77 8.76
CA GLU A 90 -39.00 4.45 10.03
C GLU A 90 -39.88 3.78 11.10
N THR A 91 -40.91 3.04 10.66
CA THR A 91 -41.82 2.37 11.54
C THR A 91 -41.20 1.11 12.16
N THR A 92 -40.46 0.37 11.36
CA THR A 92 -39.86 -0.91 11.75
C THR A 92 -38.37 -0.82 12.08
N GLY A 93 -37.71 0.29 11.67
CA GLY A 93 -36.25 0.40 11.69
C GLY A 93 -35.54 -0.49 10.67
N GLY A 94 -36.30 -1.19 9.84
CA GLY A 94 -35.76 -2.05 8.81
C GLY A 94 -35.17 -1.30 7.64
N ARG A 95 -34.19 -1.87 6.98
CA ARG A 95 -33.58 -1.31 5.75
C ARG A 95 -33.84 -2.22 4.56
N THR A 96 -34.14 -1.59 3.43
CA THR A 96 -34.22 -2.27 2.14
C THR A 96 -33.03 -1.84 1.28
N THR A 97 -32.27 -2.81 0.81
CA THR A 97 -31.12 -2.59 -0.09
C THR A 97 -31.48 -3.06 -1.49
N ARG A 98 -31.24 -2.21 -2.50
CA ARG A 98 -31.46 -2.51 -3.92
C ARG A 98 -30.26 -2.05 -4.74
N PRO A 99 -29.70 -2.91 -5.62
CA PRO A 99 -28.63 -2.51 -6.52
C PRO A 99 -29.17 -1.61 -7.65
N GLU A 100 -28.46 -0.53 -7.94
CA GLU A 100 -28.78 0.41 -9.02
C GLU A 100 -27.54 0.84 -9.79
N ASN A 101 -27.72 1.16 -11.09
CA ASN A 101 -26.62 1.72 -11.86
C ASN A 101 -26.38 3.19 -11.49
N ILE A 102 -25.10 3.53 -11.32
CA ILE A 102 -24.67 4.87 -11.00
C ILE A 102 -23.49 5.30 -11.88
N ASN A 103 -23.45 6.59 -12.22
CA ASN A 103 -22.36 7.19 -12.99
C ASN A 103 -21.63 8.25 -12.18
N GLY A 104 -20.34 8.43 -12.50
CA GLY A 104 -19.51 9.43 -11.88
C GLY A 104 -18.31 8.84 -11.14
N ASN A 105 -18.18 7.51 -11.07
CA ASN A 105 -17.03 6.85 -10.45
C ASN A 105 -15.80 6.94 -11.35
N TRP A 106 -14.75 7.58 -10.88
CA TRP A 106 -13.46 7.61 -11.52
C TRP A 106 -12.34 7.80 -10.53
N ASN A 107 -11.18 7.33 -10.87
CA ASN A 107 -9.98 7.51 -10.07
C ASN A 107 -8.75 7.78 -10.94
N THR A 108 -7.79 8.45 -10.35
CA THR A 108 -6.46 8.65 -10.93
C THR A 108 -5.42 8.31 -9.89
N MET A 109 -4.40 7.58 -10.31
CA MET A 109 -3.21 7.30 -9.54
C MET A 109 -2.00 7.71 -10.38
N ALA A 110 -1.14 8.54 -9.83
CA ALA A 110 0.16 8.87 -10.40
C ALA A 110 1.26 8.50 -9.41
N ALA A 111 2.36 7.97 -9.91
CA ALA A 111 3.54 7.66 -9.12
C ALA A 111 4.80 8.11 -9.85
N LEU A 112 5.73 8.70 -9.11
CA LEU A 112 7.06 9.07 -9.56
C LEU A 112 8.08 8.43 -8.61
N MET A 113 9.02 7.70 -9.17
CA MET A 113 10.16 7.15 -8.46
C MET A 113 11.44 7.71 -9.06
N LEU A 114 12.29 8.24 -8.21
CA LEU A 114 13.64 8.67 -8.56
C LEU A 114 14.62 7.97 -7.63
N ASN A 115 15.59 7.28 -8.22
CA ASN A 115 16.74 6.74 -7.51
C ASN A 115 17.99 7.32 -8.17
N THR A 116 18.86 7.93 -7.39
CA THR A 116 20.10 8.51 -7.91
C THR A 116 21.22 8.38 -6.92
N SER A 117 22.45 8.24 -7.42
CA SER A 117 23.65 8.35 -6.62
C SER A 117 24.21 9.75 -6.74
N ILE A 118 24.61 10.36 -5.62
CA ILE A 118 25.25 11.66 -5.59
C ILE A 118 26.67 11.54 -6.14
N ASP A 119 27.34 10.45 -5.80
CA ASP A 119 28.67 10.10 -6.24
C ASP A 119 28.64 9.06 -7.37
N THR A 120 29.73 8.98 -8.13
CA THR A 120 29.87 8.05 -9.26
C THR A 120 30.06 6.60 -8.83
N VAL A 121 30.49 6.38 -7.56
CA VAL A 121 30.74 5.05 -7.00
C VAL A 121 29.47 4.43 -6.41
N GLY A 122 28.47 5.25 -6.06
CA GLY A 122 27.20 4.77 -5.52
C GLY A 122 27.21 4.57 -4.01
N VAL A 123 28.10 5.26 -3.30
CA VAL A 123 28.17 5.26 -1.82
C VAL A 123 27.03 6.08 -1.24
N TRP A 124 26.76 7.26 -1.80
CA TRP A 124 25.68 8.14 -1.38
C TRP A 124 24.49 8.03 -2.33
N ASN A 125 23.34 7.74 -1.78
CA ASN A 125 22.12 7.51 -2.57
C ASN A 125 20.98 8.40 -2.07
N VAL A 126 20.21 8.91 -3.03
CA VAL A 126 18.93 9.58 -2.76
C VAL A 126 17.85 8.80 -3.48
N ASN A 127 16.80 8.47 -2.76
CA ASN A 127 15.63 7.80 -3.30
C ASN A 127 14.40 8.62 -2.92
N THR A 128 13.53 8.87 -3.89
CA THR A 128 12.23 9.48 -3.63
C THR A 128 11.13 8.70 -4.32
N PHE A 129 10.00 8.60 -3.66
CA PHE A 129 8.80 7.96 -4.17
C PHE A 129 7.58 8.80 -3.83
N THR A 130 7.11 9.51 -4.84
CA THR A 130 5.91 10.34 -4.76
C THR A 130 4.71 9.59 -5.32
N THR A 131 3.59 9.57 -4.62
CA THR A 131 2.32 9.07 -5.15
C THR A 131 1.22 10.10 -4.97
N PHE A 132 0.40 10.25 -5.99
CA PHE A 132 -0.82 11.05 -5.96
C PHE A 132 -2.00 10.15 -6.30
N ASN A 133 -3.02 10.16 -5.47
CA ASN A 133 -4.27 9.46 -5.73
C ASN A 133 -5.43 10.43 -5.62
N TYR A 134 -6.34 10.35 -6.58
CA TYR A 134 -7.61 11.03 -6.53
C TYR A 134 -8.73 10.03 -6.84
N ASN A 135 -9.71 9.97 -5.96
CA ASN A 135 -10.86 9.10 -6.10
C ASN A 135 -12.14 9.95 -6.02
N ASN A 136 -12.99 9.83 -7.02
CA ASN A 136 -14.35 10.36 -7.02
C ASN A 136 -15.33 9.18 -6.92
N TYR A 137 -15.77 8.90 -5.71
CA TYR A 137 -16.75 7.86 -5.44
C TYR A 137 -18.14 8.46 -5.42
N VAL A 138 -19.03 7.81 -6.16
CA VAL A 138 -20.43 8.14 -6.19
C VAL A 138 -21.23 6.92 -5.73
N GLY A 139 -22.11 7.13 -4.77
CA GLY A 139 -22.96 6.10 -4.20
C GLY A 139 -24.32 6.68 -3.82
N TYR A 140 -25.19 5.85 -3.30
CA TYR A 140 -26.46 6.28 -2.74
C TYR A 140 -26.38 6.35 -1.22
N LEU A 141 -26.93 7.39 -0.65
CA LEU A 141 -27.03 7.61 0.78
C LEU A 141 -28.46 7.98 1.14
N TYR A 142 -29.01 7.29 2.13
CA TYR A 142 -30.28 7.68 2.74
C TYR A 142 -30.05 8.85 3.69
N SER A 143 -30.81 9.92 3.52
CA SER A 143 -30.80 11.08 4.39
C SER A 143 -31.92 10.93 5.42
N GLN A 144 -31.56 10.92 6.71
CA GLN A 144 -32.55 10.90 7.80
C GLN A 144 -33.37 12.18 7.88
N ASP A 145 -32.79 13.32 7.49
CA ASP A 145 -33.47 14.60 7.54
C ASP A 145 -34.54 14.73 6.46
N THR A 146 -34.32 14.19 5.27
CA THR A 146 -35.22 14.31 4.13
C THR A 146 -36.02 13.04 3.82
N HIS A 147 -35.71 11.92 4.51
CA HIS A 147 -36.30 10.57 4.29
C HIS A 147 -36.19 10.07 2.86
N VAL A 148 -35.15 10.53 2.14
CA VAL A 148 -34.95 10.19 0.72
C VAL A 148 -33.54 9.65 0.51
N THR A 149 -33.43 8.60 -0.31
CA THR A 149 -32.16 8.12 -0.82
C THR A 149 -31.65 9.03 -1.92
N GLN A 150 -30.51 9.67 -1.68
CA GLN A 150 -29.92 10.65 -2.59
C GLN A 150 -28.55 10.18 -3.07
N LYS A 151 -28.16 10.69 -4.25
CA LYS A 151 -26.82 10.48 -4.77
C LYS A 151 -25.81 11.27 -3.96
N ASN A 152 -24.88 10.57 -3.35
CA ASN A 152 -23.78 11.15 -2.60
C ASN A 152 -22.46 11.01 -3.36
N THR A 153 -21.59 12.01 -3.23
CA THR A 153 -20.28 12.02 -3.85
C THR A 153 -19.22 12.24 -2.78
N THR A 154 -18.28 11.33 -2.70
CA THR A 154 -17.09 11.45 -1.83
C THR A 154 -15.85 11.59 -2.71
N ARG A 155 -15.12 12.67 -2.51
CA ARG A 155 -13.86 12.98 -3.19
C ARG A 155 -12.72 12.81 -2.21
N THR A 156 -11.79 11.93 -2.54
CA THR A 156 -10.60 11.70 -1.72
C THR A 156 -9.37 12.03 -2.54
N THR A 157 -8.58 12.97 -2.05
CA THR A 157 -7.25 13.30 -2.58
C THR A 157 -6.22 12.80 -1.60
N SER A 158 -5.22 12.08 -2.08
CA SER A 158 -4.10 11.61 -1.26
C SER A 158 -2.78 11.93 -1.97
N LEU A 159 -1.87 12.54 -1.25
CA LEU A 159 -0.50 12.79 -1.67
C LEU A 159 0.43 12.12 -0.67
N SER A 160 1.29 11.23 -1.16
CA SER A 160 2.29 10.57 -0.34
C SER A 160 3.68 10.80 -0.94
N GLU A 161 4.60 11.20 -0.11
CA GLU A 161 6.02 11.37 -0.43
C GLU A 161 6.84 10.50 0.52
N LYS A 162 7.82 9.80 -0.05
CA LYS A 162 8.85 9.10 0.71
C LYS A 162 10.21 9.55 0.20
N LEU A 163 11.05 9.97 1.10
CA LEU A 163 12.42 10.40 0.83
C LEU A 163 13.38 9.56 1.66
N SER A 164 14.43 9.06 1.03
CA SER A 164 15.48 8.32 1.71
C SER A 164 16.83 8.83 1.24
N PHE A 165 17.69 9.13 2.18
CA PHE A 165 19.08 9.49 1.96
C PHE A 165 19.96 8.43 2.60
N GLY A 166 20.75 7.72 1.78
CA GLY A 166 21.53 6.57 2.19
C GLY A 166 23.03 6.74 1.99
N TYR A 167 23.78 6.26 2.95
CA TYR A 167 25.21 6.02 2.86
C TYR A 167 25.46 4.53 2.95
N ARG A 168 26.16 3.97 1.96
CA ARG A 168 26.44 2.54 1.90
C ARG A 168 27.90 2.27 1.60
N LYS A 169 28.54 1.57 2.52
CA LYS A 169 29.88 1.03 2.36
C LYS A 169 29.89 -0.45 2.80
N ASP A 170 30.96 -1.19 2.51
CA ASP A 170 31.01 -2.65 2.70
C ASP A 170 30.56 -3.14 4.08
N TRP A 171 30.92 -2.43 5.13
CA TRP A 171 30.62 -2.80 6.51
C TRP A 171 29.51 -1.98 7.15
N LEU A 172 29.03 -0.92 6.49
CA LEU A 172 28.09 0.06 7.05
C LEU A 172 27.06 0.47 6.00
N ASP A 173 25.78 0.38 6.37
CA ASP A 173 24.65 0.93 5.59
C ASP A 173 23.81 1.78 6.55
N VAL A 174 23.75 3.08 6.31
CA VAL A 174 22.97 4.05 7.09
C VAL A 174 21.98 4.70 6.16
N SER A 175 20.73 4.81 6.56
CA SER A 175 19.76 5.65 5.87
C SER A 175 19.00 6.57 6.81
N LEU A 176 18.72 7.76 6.34
CA LEU A 176 17.76 8.70 6.93
C LEU A 176 16.52 8.68 6.04
N ASP A 177 15.39 8.41 6.64
CA ASP A 177 14.14 8.25 5.92
C ASP A 177 13.10 9.24 6.43
N GLY A 178 12.35 9.80 5.49
CA GLY A 178 11.21 10.65 5.77
C GLY A 178 10.03 10.25 4.93
N SER A 179 8.84 10.33 5.48
CA SER A 179 7.61 10.16 4.72
C SER A 179 6.54 11.15 5.15
N LEU A 180 5.75 11.58 4.18
CA LEU A 180 4.60 12.43 4.38
C LEU A 180 3.42 11.81 3.64
N ASN A 181 2.29 11.70 4.30
CA ASN A 181 1.04 11.29 3.69
C ASN A 181 -0.06 12.26 4.08
N TYR A 182 -0.52 13.03 3.10
CA TYR A 182 -1.65 13.94 3.22
C TYR A 182 -2.89 13.30 2.58
N MET A 183 -4.00 13.29 3.29
CA MET A 183 -5.28 12.83 2.77
C MET A 183 -6.37 13.87 3.07
N ARG A 184 -7.09 14.23 2.03
CA ARG A 184 -8.26 15.11 2.10
C ARG A 184 -9.48 14.36 1.58
N THR A 185 -10.49 14.24 2.43
CA THR A 185 -11.79 13.66 2.07
C THR A 185 -12.87 14.70 2.17
N ARG A 186 -13.70 14.81 1.12
CA ARG A 186 -14.86 15.68 1.07
C ARG A 186 -16.08 14.88 0.65
N ASN A 187 -17.08 14.90 1.49
CA ASN A 187 -18.36 14.25 1.28
C ASN A 187 -19.44 15.32 1.05
N LEU A 188 -20.26 15.14 0.01
CA LEU A 188 -21.24 16.15 -0.39
C LEU A 188 -22.40 16.26 0.62
N LEU A 189 -22.94 15.11 1.04
CA LEU A 189 -24.12 15.08 1.93
C LEU A 189 -23.75 14.93 3.40
N GLN A 190 -22.63 14.28 3.72
CA GLN A 190 -22.16 14.07 5.08
C GLN A 190 -20.97 14.97 5.39
N GLN A 191 -21.19 16.26 5.53
CA GLN A 191 -20.13 17.23 5.77
C GLN A 191 -19.34 16.97 7.07
N GLY A 192 -19.96 16.37 8.07
CA GLY A 192 -19.31 15.92 9.30
C GLY A 192 -18.25 14.80 9.08
N SER A 193 -18.29 14.14 7.92
CA SER A 193 -17.28 13.15 7.51
C SER A 193 -16.11 13.75 6.71
N ASN A 194 -16.11 15.08 6.52
CA ASN A 194 -14.99 15.76 5.87
C ASN A 194 -13.76 15.71 6.76
N LEU A 195 -12.64 15.38 6.15
CA LEU A 195 -11.43 15.10 6.88
C LEU A 195 -10.20 15.62 6.12
N ASP A 196 -9.29 16.27 6.83
CA ASP A 196 -7.97 16.63 6.37
C ASP A 196 -6.97 16.01 7.33
N THR A 197 -6.24 14.99 6.89
CA THR A 197 -5.30 14.26 7.74
C THR A 197 -3.89 14.33 7.21
N TRP A 198 -2.96 14.37 8.13
CA TRP A 198 -1.53 14.33 7.90
C TRP A 198 -0.92 13.19 8.68
N GLN A 199 -0.17 12.36 8.02
CA GLN A 199 0.69 11.37 8.65
C GLN A 199 2.10 11.63 8.16
N PHE A 200 3.02 11.78 9.06
CA PHE A 200 4.44 11.94 8.73
C PHE A 200 5.29 11.06 9.63
N SER A 201 6.31 10.55 9.03
CA SER A 201 7.29 9.72 9.71
C SER A 201 8.69 10.19 9.31
N TYR A 202 9.59 10.19 10.25
CA TYR A 202 11.00 10.39 10.00
C TYR A 202 11.82 9.49 10.92
N GLY A 203 12.97 9.08 10.45
CA GLY A 203 13.78 8.14 11.21
C GLY A 203 15.10 7.82 10.55
N ALA A 204 15.79 6.88 11.17
CA ALA A 204 17.06 6.39 10.70
C ALA A 204 17.13 4.87 10.78
N ASN A 205 17.79 4.26 9.79
CA ASN A 205 18.14 2.85 9.79
C ASN A 205 19.65 2.72 9.79
N LEU A 206 20.16 1.77 10.55
CA LEU A 206 21.56 1.44 10.64
C LEU A 206 21.75 -0.07 10.49
N ASN A 207 22.60 -0.47 9.55
CA ASN A 207 23.07 -1.85 9.41
C ASN A 207 24.59 -1.86 9.50
N VAL A 208 25.12 -2.63 10.44
CA VAL A 208 26.56 -2.83 10.63
C VAL A 208 26.90 -4.29 10.35
N TYR A 209 27.83 -4.52 9.46
CA TYR A 209 28.31 -5.86 9.09
C TYR A 209 29.69 -6.06 9.72
N LEU A 210 29.79 -7.00 10.64
CA LEU A 210 31.00 -7.30 11.38
C LEU A 210 31.81 -8.44 10.70
N PRO A 211 33.14 -8.49 10.90
CA PRO A 211 34.01 -9.42 10.14
C PRO A 211 33.69 -10.90 10.33
N TRP A 212 33.09 -11.31 11.45
CA TRP A 212 32.79 -12.73 11.77
C TRP A 212 31.37 -13.16 11.35
N ASN A 213 30.85 -12.60 10.26
CA ASN A 213 29.52 -12.88 9.73
C ASN A 213 28.36 -12.52 10.70
N MET A 214 28.59 -11.59 11.57
CA MET A 214 27.59 -11.01 12.44
C MET A 214 27.08 -9.70 11.81
N SER A 215 25.77 -9.42 11.95
CA SER A 215 25.20 -8.14 11.58
C SER A 215 24.30 -7.60 12.69
N ILE A 216 24.34 -6.29 12.85
CA ILE A 216 23.45 -5.55 13.74
C ILE A 216 22.64 -4.63 12.87
N THR A 217 21.32 -4.73 12.99
CA THR A 217 20.36 -3.87 12.31
C THR A 217 19.52 -3.18 13.36
N THR A 218 19.33 -1.88 13.23
CA THR A 218 18.42 -1.13 14.10
C THR A 218 17.74 -0.03 13.30
N ASP A 219 16.50 0.23 13.63
CA ASP A 219 15.73 1.34 13.09
C ASP A 219 14.96 2.07 14.18
N LEU A 220 14.95 3.38 14.08
CA LEU A 220 14.24 4.27 14.97
C LEU A 220 13.42 5.25 14.13
N HIS A 221 12.10 5.23 14.31
CA HIS A 221 11.18 6.07 13.55
C HIS A 221 10.16 6.73 14.46
N GLU A 222 9.97 8.03 14.29
CA GLU A 222 8.84 8.77 14.85
C GLU A 222 7.71 8.80 13.82
N ASN A 223 6.54 8.32 14.21
CA ASN A 223 5.31 8.36 13.40
C ASN A 223 4.31 9.30 14.06
N SER A 224 3.85 10.29 13.32
CA SER A 224 2.91 11.27 13.83
C SER A 224 1.67 11.34 12.97
N ARG A 225 0.52 11.45 13.62
CA ARG A 225 -0.79 11.61 12.99
C ARG A 225 -1.45 12.89 13.46
N ARG A 226 -2.02 13.64 12.52
CA ARG A 226 -2.72 14.92 12.77
C ARG A 226 -3.99 14.99 11.93
N GLY A 227 -4.94 15.79 12.40
CA GLY A 227 -6.23 15.99 11.71
C GLY A 227 -7.25 14.88 11.97
N TYR A 228 -6.98 13.99 12.89
CA TYR A 228 -7.95 13.02 13.41
C TYR A 228 -8.69 13.60 14.61
N ASP A 229 -9.77 12.95 15.03
CA ASP A 229 -10.48 13.35 16.24
C ASP A 229 -9.59 13.19 17.48
N ALA A 230 -10.01 13.83 18.58
CA ALA A 230 -9.31 13.73 19.86
C ALA A 230 -9.11 12.25 20.27
N GLY A 231 -7.88 11.90 20.60
CA GLY A 231 -7.45 10.55 20.94
C GLY A 231 -6.90 9.71 19.78
N ALA A 232 -7.09 10.14 18.52
CA ALA A 232 -6.53 9.48 17.34
C ALA A 232 -5.34 10.24 16.71
N ASN A 233 -5.03 11.42 17.22
CA ASN A 233 -3.77 12.13 16.93
C ASN A 233 -2.68 11.56 17.83
N THR A 234 -1.69 10.91 17.24
CA THR A 234 -0.63 10.20 17.98
C THR A 234 0.75 10.65 17.58
N ASN A 235 1.70 10.47 18.48
CA ASN A 235 3.12 10.48 18.22
C ASN A 235 3.65 9.13 18.71
N GLU A 236 4.29 8.39 17.83
CA GLU A 236 4.72 7.02 18.08
C GLU A 236 6.20 6.89 17.73
N LEU A 237 7.06 6.91 18.73
CA LEU A 237 8.47 6.63 18.55
C LEU A 237 8.67 5.11 18.64
N VAL A 238 8.90 4.48 17.51
CA VAL A 238 9.09 3.03 17.39
C VAL A 238 10.56 2.72 17.19
N TRP A 239 11.11 1.86 18.03
CA TRP A 239 12.48 1.38 17.95
C TRP A 239 12.50 -0.13 17.82
N ASN A 240 13.16 -0.60 16.75
CA ASN A 240 13.40 -2.02 16.51
C ASN A 240 14.90 -2.28 16.44
N ALA A 241 15.31 -3.46 16.86
CA ALA A 241 16.70 -3.89 16.77
C ALA A 241 16.79 -5.39 16.46
N GLN A 242 17.82 -5.75 15.72
CA GLN A 242 18.11 -7.15 15.39
C GLN A 242 19.61 -7.39 15.44
N VAL A 243 19.98 -8.53 16.02
CA VAL A 243 21.33 -9.06 15.95
C VAL A 243 21.24 -10.42 15.23
N SER A 244 22.05 -10.59 14.20
CA SER A 244 22.07 -11.83 13.40
C SER A 244 23.50 -12.35 13.30
N GLN A 245 23.67 -13.65 13.50
CA GLN A 245 24.92 -14.36 13.35
C GLN A 245 24.75 -15.53 12.38
N SER A 246 25.65 -15.58 11.41
CA SER A 246 25.70 -16.71 10.46
C SER A 246 26.83 -17.66 10.79
N PHE A 247 26.51 -18.94 10.72
CA PHE A 247 27.40 -20.05 11.05
C PHE A 247 27.50 -21.02 9.87
N LEU A 248 28.43 -21.93 9.95
CA LEU A 248 28.71 -22.99 8.99
C LEU A 248 29.27 -22.48 7.64
N LYS A 249 29.82 -23.38 6.84
CA LYS A 249 30.34 -23.08 5.49
C LYS A 249 29.18 -22.53 4.60
N GLY A 250 29.42 -21.43 3.93
CA GLY A 250 28.45 -20.80 3.06
C GLY A 250 27.27 -20.13 3.80
N ASN A 251 27.44 -19.83 5.09
CA ASN A 251 26.40 -19.22 5.93
C ASN A 251 25.09 -20.04 5.92
N ALA A 252 25.24 -21.38 5.97
CA ALA A 252 24.10 -22.29 5.87
C ALA A 252 23.15 -22.20 7.07
N LEU A 253 23.66 -21.88 8.25
CA LEU A 253 22.87 -21.63 9.45
C LEU A 253 22.93 -20.15 9.81
N SER A 254 21.80 -19.50 9.98
CA SER A 254 21.70 -18.14 10.49
C SER A 254 20.76 -18.12 11.71
N VAL A 255 21.22 -17.53 12.78
CA VAL A 255 20.43 -17.30 13.99
C VAL A 255 20.32 -15.80 14.21
N SER A 256 19.11 -15.30 14.40
CA SER A 256 18.89 -13.88 14.72
C SER A 256 17.92 -13.72 15.87
N ILE A 257 18.17 -12.69 16.67
CA ILE A 257 17.28 -12.21 17.71
C ILE A 257 16.79 -10.85 17.27
N GLN A 258 15.48 -10.69 17.20
CA GLN A 258 14.83 -9.47 16.76
C GLN A 258 13.90 -8.95 17.86
N PHE A 259 14.00 -7.67 18.14
CA PHE A 259 13.18 -6.94 19.09
C PHE A 259 12.32 -5.94 18.32
N TYR A 260 11.02 -5.99 18.53
CA TYR A 260 10.04 -5.10 17.92
C TYR A 260 9.48 -4.14 18.96
N ASP A 261 9.32 -2.88 18.57
CA ASP A 261 8.75 -1.81 19.38
C ASP A 261 9.24 -1.83 20.83
N ILE A 262 10.57 -1.69 20.99
CA ILE A 262 11.27 -1.75 22.29
C ILE A 262 10.70 -0.70 23.26
N LEU A 263 10.23 0.43 22.75
CA LEU A 263 9.67 1.54 23.52
C LEU A 263 8.17 1.37 23.84
N GLN A 264 7.50 0.37 23.26
CA GLN A 264 6.08 0.08 23.48
C GLN A 264 5.14 1.24 23.14
N ASN A 265 5.45 1.97 22.06
CA ASN A 265 4.73 3.18 21.68
C ASN A 265 3.86 3.01 20.42
N MET A 266 3.82 1.83 19.80
CA MET A 266 3.02 1.59 18.61
C MET A 266 1.52 1.60 18.93
N SER A 267 0.74 2.38 18.19
CA SER A 267 -0.72 2.37 18.30
C SER A 267 -1.36 1.39 17.31
N ASN A 268 -2.49 0.81 17.74
CA ASN A 268 -3.26 -0.17 16.97
C ASN A 268 -4.57 0.44 16.44
N PHE A 269 -4.48 1.55 15.70
CA PHE A 269 -5.63 2.29 15.19
C PHE A 269 -5.61 2.39 13.67
N SER A 270 -6.76 2.18 13.04
CA SER A 270 -6.97 2.42 11.60
C SER A 270 -8.31 3.10 11.35
N ARG A 271 -8.35 4.05 10.43
CA ARG A 271 -9.57 4.73 9.99
C ARG A 271 -9.73 4.65 8.47
N THR A 272 -10.93 4.28 8.04
CA THR A 272 -11.32 4.31 6.63
C THR A 272 -12.58 5.15 6.44
N VAL A 273 -12.62 5.94 5.37
CA VAL A 273 -13.77 6.76 5.00
C VAL A 273 -14.12 6.51 3.54
N ASN A 274 -15.37 6.21 3.28
CA ASN A 274 -15.89 6.03 1.92
C ASN A 274 -17.20 6.83 1.71
N ALA A 275 -17.88 6.62 0.57
CA ALA A 275 -19.11 7.36 0.23
C ALA A 275 -20.29 7.04 1.16
N MET A 276 -20.27 5.92 1.86
CA MET A 276 -21.39 5.43 2.66
C MET A 276 -21.13 5.42 4.15
N GLN A 277 -19.85 5.26 4.56
CA GLN A 277 -19.50 5.09 5.97
C GLN A 277 -18.10 5.57 6.30
N ARG A 278 -17.91 5.89 7.57
CA ARG A 278 -16.62 6.00 8.25
C ARG A 278 -16.48 4.81 9.18
N SER A 279 -15.33 4.16 9.17
CA SER A 279 -15.02 3.05 10.07
C SER A 279 -13.72 3.33 10.82
N ASP A 280 -13.76 3.22 12.13
CA ASP A 280 -12.62 3.30 13.03
C ASP A 280 -12.39 1.91 13.61
N THR A 281 -11.18 1.38 13.45
CA THR A 281 -10.83 0.04 13.89
C THR A 281 -9.66 0.11 14.87
N TYR A 282 -9.84 -0.47 16.04
CA TYR A 282 -8.80 -0.67 17.03
C TYR A 282 -8.42 -2.15 17.06
N TYR A 283 -7.14 -2.44 16.90
CA TYR A 283 -6.62 -3.79 16.88
C TYR A 283 -6.04 -4.12 18.27
N ASN A 284 -6.35 -5.28 18.79
CA ASN A 284 -5.69 -5.78 20.01
C ASN A 284 -4.53 -6.71 19.60
N ASN A 285 -3.41 -6.12 19.22
CA ASN A 285 -2.22 -6.83 18.78
C ASN A 285 -1.10 -6.69 19.81
N ILE A 286 -0.24 -7.72 19.88
CA ILE A 286 1.04 -7.61 20.58
C ILE A 286 1.96 -6.77 19.71
N SER A 287 2.25 -5.54 20.13
CA SER A 287 3.13 -4.63 19.38
C SER A 287 4.60 -4.82 19.77
N SER A 288 4.89 -4.99 21.07
CA SER A 288 6.23 -5.13 21.60
C SER A 288 6.52 -6.59 21.95
N TYR A 289 7.51 -7.18 21.28
CA TYR A 289 7.92 -8.57 21.50
C TYR A 289 9.35 -8.82 20.99
N ALA A 290 9.93 -9.91 21.46
CA ALA A 290 11.19 -10.43 20.94
C ALA A 290 10.96 -11.76 20.22
N MET A 291 11.69 -11.99 19.14
CA MET A 291 11.60 -13.22 18.34
C MET A 291 13.00 -13.75 18.03
N ILE A 292 13.13 -15.06 18.13
CA ILE A 292 14.34 -15.77 17.70
C ILE A 292 14.03 -16.45 16.38
N HIS A 293 14.85 -16.16 15.35
CA HIS A 293 14.77 -16.81 14.06
C HIS A 293 15.98 -17.74 13.87
N VAL A 294 15.71 -18.97 13.51
CA VAL A 294 16.73 -19.94 13.15
C VAL A 294 16.46 -20.37 11.71
N VAL A 295 17.36 -20.05 10.81
CA VAL A 295 17.24 -20.37 9.39
C VAL A 295 18.38 -21.28 8.98
N TYR A 296 18.06 -22.49 8.54
CA TYR A 296 19.01 -23.41 7.95
C TYR A 296 18.72 -23.60 6.46
N ARG A 297 19.73 -23.36 5.63
CA ARG A 297 19.62 -23.46 4.17
C ARG A 297 20.18 -24.82 3.72
N PHE A 298 19.29 -25.67 3.25
CA PHE A 298 19.66 -26.94 2.61
C PHE A 298 19.88 -26.69 1.12
N ASN A 299 21.12 -26.91 0.64
CA ASN A 299 21.41 -26.94 -0.79
C ASN A 299 21.33 -28.40 -1.29
N LEU A 300 20.13 -28.93 -1.49
CA LEU A 300 19.88 -30.26 -2.00
C LEU A 300 20.23 -30.40 -3.50
N PHE A 301 20.19 -29.29 -4.23
CA PHE A 301 20.55 -29.23 -5.64
C PHE A 301 21.63 -28.17 -5.81
N GLY A 302 22.89 -28.65 -5.86
CA GLY A 302 24.06 -27.81 -6.04
C GLY A 302 24.03 -27.05 -7.36
N GLY A 303 23.41 -25.91 -7.40
CA GLY A 303 23.62 -24.93 -8.46
C GLY A 303 25.04 -24.38 -8.31
N ARG A 304 25.96 -24.80 -9.18
CA ARG A 304 27.34 -24.32 -9.23
C ARG A 304 27.48 -22.80 -9.40
N ASP A 305 26.38 -22.11 -9.72
CA ASP A 305 26.40 -20.69 -10.08
C ASP A 305 26.17 -19.72 -8.92
N ALA A 306 25.78 -20.22 -7.73
CA ALA A 306 25.51 -19.37 -6.57
C ALA A 306 26.72 -19.14 -5.65
N PHE A 307 27.79 -19.90 -5.84
CA PHE A 307 29.00 -19.86 -5.00
C PHE A 307 30.25 -19.65 -5.85
N ASN A 308 31.22 -18.92 -5.31
CA ASN A 308 32.56 -18.84 -5.84
C ASN A 308 33.28 -20.19 -5.65
N LYS A 309 34.37 -20.43 -6.39
CA LYS A 309 35.18 -21.63 -6.27
C LYS A 309 35.66 -21.94 -4.85
N ASP A 310 35.68 -20.94 -3.98
CA ASP A 310 36.10 -21.02 -2.58
C ASP A 310 34.93 -21.32 -1.62
N GLY A 311 33.74 -21.67 -2.14
CA GLY A 311 32.55 -21.99 -1.34
C GLY A 311 31.87 -20.77 -0.66
N ARG A 312 32.26 -19.55 -1.01
CA ARG A 312 31.63 -18.33 -0.54
C ARG A 312 30.45 -17.96 -1.46
N PRO A 313 29.31 -17.48 -0.93
CA PRO A 313 28.26 -16.93 -1.78
C PRO A 313 28.84 -15.81 -2.65
N LYS A 314 28.48 -15.79 -3.92
CA LYS A 314 28.84 -14.68 -4.80
C LYS A 314 28.27 -13.38 -4.21
N HIS A 315 29.08 -12.33 -4.20
CA HIS A 315 28.61 -10.99 -3.80
C HIS A 315 27.43 -10.59 -4.69
N PRO A 316 26.43 -9.84 -4.20
CA PRO A 316 25.30 -9.40 -5.01
C PRO A 316 25.67 -8.63 -6.28
N SER A 317 26.88 -8.06 -6.35
CA SER A 317 27.45 -7.44 -7.56
C SER A 317 27.90 -8.46 -8.62
N ASP A 318 28.17 -9.72 -8.22
CA ASP A 318 28.69 -10.76 -9.10
C ASP A 318 27.59 -11.60 -9.75
N ILE A 319 26.35 -11.37 -9.35
CA ILE A 319 25.19 -12.02 -9.95
C ILE A 319 24.75 -11.21 -11.16
N PRO A 320 24.71 -11.81 -12.38
CA PRO A 320 24.17 -11.11 -13.56
C PRO A 320 22.77 -10.59 -13.24
N ARG A 321 22.56 -9.27 -13.40
CA ARG A 321 21.26 -8.63 -13.18
C ARG A 321 20.25 -9.11 -14.24
N GLY A 322 19.68 -10.26 -14.02
CA GLY A 322 18.56 -10.79 -14.77
C GLY A 322 17.33 -10.86 -13.87
N GLY A 323 16.37 -9.95 -14.10
CA GLY A 323 15.00 -10.09 -13.63
C GLY A 323 14.78 -9.77 -12.14
N PHE A 324 13.77 -9.00 -11.90
CA PHE A 324 13.13 -8.65 -10.63
C PHE A 324 13.15 -9.80 -9.59
N GLY A 325 14.19 -9.84 -8.78
CA GLY A 325 14.29 -10.71 -7.62
C GLY A 325 14.40 -9.84 -6.37
N GLY A 326 13.35 -9.83 -5.56
CA GLY A 326 13.34 -9.17 -4.27
C GLY A 326 14.49 -9.67 -3.39
N ARG A 327 15.15 -8.75 -2.70
CA ARG A 327 16.14 -9.05 -1.66
C ARG A 327 15.50 -9.92 -0.57
N PRO A 328 16.17 -10.94 -0.03
CA PRO A 328 15.78 -11.49 1.25
C PRO A 328 16.28 -10.51 2.32
N GLY A 329 15.42 -9.70 2.83
CA GLY A 329 15.75 -8.78 3.89
C GLY A 329 14.56 -7.93 4.26
N MET A 330 14.07 -8.11 5.46
CA MET A 330 12.93 -7.51 6.15
C MET A 330 11.57 -7.79 5.48
N PRO A 331 10.60 -8.28 6.24
CA PRO A 331 9.21 -8.18 5.80
C PRO A 331 8.93 -6.69 5.51
N PRO A 332 8.24 -6.37 4.42
CA PRO A 332 7.88 -5.00 4.15
C PRO A 332 7.15 -4.50 5.37
N TYR A 333 7.66 -3.46 5.99
CA TYR A 333 6.89 -2.65 6.94
C TYR A 333 5.54 -2.46 6.30
N GLY A 334 4.49 -2.91 7.00
CA GLY A 334 3.14 -2.85 6.52
C GLY A 334 2.79 -1.45 6.06
N GLY A 335 3.03 -1.19 4.77
CA GLY A 335 2.30 -0.16 4.09
C GLY A 335 0.85 -0.51 4.32
N PHE A 336 0.06 0.41 4.85
CA PHE A 336 -1.38 0.29 5.00
C PHE A 336 -2.00 -0.02 3.62
N GLY A 337 -1.87 -1.27 3.20
CA GLY A 337 -2.55 -1.85 2.07
C GLY A 337 -3.84 -2.44 2.61
N GLY A 338 -4.97 -1.94 2.13
CA GLY A 338 -6.27 -2.48 2.45
C GLY A 338 -6.28 -4.00 2.24
N GLY A 339 -6.18 -4.75 3.34
CA GLY A 339 -6.41 -6.18 3.34
C GLY A 339 -7.85 -6.42 2.92
N ARG A 340 -8.05 -7.21 1.89
CA ARG A 340 -9.34 -7.83 1.62
C ARG A 340 -9.74 -8.59 2.90
N PRO A 341 -10.97 -8.41 3.39
CA PRO A 341 -11.45 -9.27 4.47
C PRO A 341 -11.45 -10.73 3.97
N PRO A 342 -11.09 -11.70 4.83
CA PRO A 342 -11.24 -13.10 4.49
C PRO A 342 -12.73 -13.37 4.23
N HIS A 343 -13.01 -14.08 3.15
CA HIS A 343 -14.34 -14.66 2.92
C HIS A 343 -14.63 -15.57 4.11
N MET A 344 -15.52 -15.16 4.99
CA MET A 344 -16.22 -16.09 5.88
C MET A 344 -17.42 -16.67 5.10
N PHE A 345 -17.57 -17.96 5.21
CA PHE A 345 -18.64 -18.78 4.68
C PHE A 345 -20.04 -18.26 5.02
#